data_c9ff2c6bb4c9b2214990cdfc5b817db6
#
_entry.id   c9ff2c6bb4c9b2214990cdfc5b817db6
#
_cell.length_a   1.000
_cell.length_b   1.000
_cell.length_c   1.000
_cell.angle_alpha   90.00
_cell.angle_beta   90.00
_cell.angle_gamma   90.00
#
_symmetry.space_group_name_H-M   'P 1'
#
loop_
_entity.id
_entity.type
_entity.pdbx_description
1 polymer ?
#
loop_
_entity_poly.entity_id
_entity_poly.type
_entity_poly.pdbx_seq_one_letter_code
_entity_poly.pdbx_strand_id
1 'polypeptide(L)'
;VLDCVGSSASLTDALAVVRPRGRIVLVVMPAEVTLELTPLWHREVELVGAYTYGTETLADGTQRRTFDMATDLVRDADLGRLVTATYPLSRYREALEHAAAAGRRGAVKIAFDLRDEKERNDL
;
A
#
# COMPACT_ATOMS: atom_id res chain seq x y z
N VAL A 1 -4.70 -3.92 13.84
CA VAL A 1 -5.20 -2.91 12.89
C VAL A 1 -4.12 -2.59 11.89
N LEU A 2 -4.47 -2.43 10.61
CA LEU A 2 -3.57 -1.92 9.57
C LEU A 2 -4.01 -0.48 9.25
N ASP A 3 -3.11 0.49 9.43
CA ASP A 3 -3.36 1.88 9.02
C ASP A 3 -2.66 2.14 7.68
N CYS A 4 -3.46 2.36 6.65
CA CYS A 4 -3.02 2.64 5.29
C CYS A 4 -3.18 4.13 4.91
N VAL A 5 -3.47 5.00 5.89
CA VAL A 5 -3.72 6.45 5.67
C VAL A 5 -2.64 7.30 6.33
N GLY A 6 -2.26 7.01 7.58
CA GLY A 6 -1.18 7.69 8.30
C GLY A 6 -1.50 9.13 8.72
N SER A 7 -2.76 9.45 8.91
CA SER A 7 -3.19 10.75 9.42
C SER A 7 -3.46 10.71 10.92
N SER A 8 -3.49 11.88 11.58
CA SER A 8 -3.91 11.97 12.99
C SER A 8 -5.29 11.37 13.21
N ALA A 9 -6.23 11.57 12.28
CA ALA A 9 -7.58 11.03 12.37
C ALA A 9 -7.58 9.49 12.27
N SER A 10 -6.91 8.91 11.25
CA SER A 10 -6.88 7.45 11.07
C SER A 10 -6.19 6.74 12.24
N LEU A 11 -5.13 7.32 12.79
CA LEU A 11 -4.46 6.78 13.96
C LEU A 11 -5.31 6.87 15.23
N THR A 12 -6.08 7.95 15.40
CA THR A 12 -7.05 8.07 16.48
C THR A 12 -8.12 6.98 16.37
N ASP A 13 -8.67 6.76 15.17
CA ASP A 13 -9.64 5.70 14.91
C ASP A 13 -9.02 4.31 15.15
N ALA A 14 -7.78 4.10 14.69
CA ALA A 14 -7.07 2.84 14.93
C ALA A 14 -6.89 2.55 16.42
N LEU A 15 -6.53 3.58 17.21
CA LEU A 15 -6.44 3.47 18.67
C LEU A 15 -7.80 3.20 19.32
N ALA A 16 -8.89 3.73 18.78
CA ALA A 16 -10.23 3.48 19.30
C ALA A 16 -10.67 2.02 19.13
N VAL A 17 -10.34 1.40 17.97
CA VAL A 17 -10.84 0.06 17.61
C VAL A 17 -9.87 -1.09 17.94
N VAL A 18 -8.58 -0.82 18.14
CA VAL A 18 -7.63 -1.87 18.48
C VAL A 18 -7.94 -2.45 19.87
N ARG A 19 -7.85 -3.77 20.02
CA ARG A 19 -8.02 -4.42 21.33
C ARG A 19 -6.87 -4.05 22.28
N PRO A 20 -7.06 -4.10 23.60
CA PRO A 20 -5.94 -4.03 24.54
C PRO A 20 -4.84 -5.04 24.21
N ARG A 21 -3.58 -4.65 24.35
CA ARG A 21 -2.40 -5.42 23.97
C ARG A 21 -2.39 -5.81 22.49
N GLY A 22 -3.15 -5.08 21.66
CA GLY A 22 -3.17 -5.27 20.24
C GLY A 22 -2.07 -4.50 19.53
N ARG A 23 -1.99 -4.67 18.22
CA ARG A 23 -0.98 -4.02 17.39
C ARG A 23 -1.63 -3.17 16.30
N ILE A 24 -1.12 -1.97 16.13
CA ILE A 24 -1.39 -1.10 14.99
C ILE A 24 -0.14 -1.11 14.10
N VAL A 25 -0.32 -1.42 12.85
CA VAL A 25 0.76 -1.42 11.84
C VAL A 25 0.55 -0.26 10.88
N LEU A 26 1.53 0.64 10.83
CA LEU A 26 1.57 1.73 9.85
C LEU A 26 2.12 1.17 8.54
N VAL A 27 1.25 1.03 7.55
CA VAL A 27 1.59 0.52 6.21
C VAL A 27 2.00 1.65 5.26
N VAL A 28 1.59 2.87 5.59
CA VAL A 28 1.88 4.08 4.83
C VAL A 28 3.04 4.85 5.50
N MET A 29 3.65 5.73 4.75
CA MET A 29 4.63 6.69 5.28
C MET A 29 3.89 7.90 5.87
N PRO A 30 3.67 7.96 7.18
CA PRO A 30 3.05 9.12 7.81
C PRO A 30 4.05 10.28 7.80
N ALA A 31 3.52 11.49 7.66
CA ALA A 31 4.29 12.71 7.87
C ALA A 31 4.30 13.07 9.37
N GLU A 32 4.20 14.34 9.67
CA GLU A 32 4.01 14.81 11.05
C GLU A 32 2.53 14.62 11.44
N VAL A 33 2.30 13.97 12.59
CA VAL A 33 0.96 13.72 13.13
C VAL A 33 0.88 14.10 14.60
N THR A 34 -0.27 14.62 15.02
CA THR A 34 -0.58 14.86 16.42
C THR A 34 -1.49 13.75 16.92
N LEU A 35 -1.14 13.12 18.03
CA LEU A 35 -1.84 11.98 18.56
C LEU A 35 -1.92 12.04 20.10
N GLU A 36 -3.10 11.77 20.65
CA GLU A 36 -3.28 11.51 22.07
C GLU A 36 -2.78 10.09 22.40
N LEU A 37 -1.75 9.99 23.23
CA LEU A 37 -1.08 8.72 23.52
C LEU A 37 -1.66 7.97 24.72
N THR A 38 -2.57 8.57 25.49
CA THR A 38 -3.18 7.90 26.65
C THR A 38 -3.82 6.54 26.30
N PRO A 39 -4.58 6.39 25.19
CA PRO A 39 -5.13 5.10 24.81
C PRO A 39 -4.05 4.05 24.46
N LEU A 40 -2.94 4.49 23.88
CA LEU A 40 -1.81 3.60 23.57
C LEU A 40 -1.17 3.08 24.84
N TRP A 41 -0.86 3.98 25.78
CA TRP A 41 -0.24 3.64 27.05
C TRP A 41 -1.17 2.81 27.95
N HIS A 42 -2.39 3.29 28.18
CA HIS A 42 -3.35 2.66 29.12
C HIS A 42 -3.76 1.25 28.67
N ARG A 43 -3.82 0.98 27.37
CA ARG A 43 -4.24 -0.33 26.82
C ARG A 43 -3.06 -1.18 26.34
N GLU A 44 -1.83 -0.75 26.62
CA GLU A 44 -0.59 -1.47 26.24
C GLU A 44 -0.55 -1.83 24.76
N VAL A 45 -0.91 -0.87 23.88
CA VAL A 45 -0.97 -1.08 22.43
C VAL A 45 0.43 -0.92 21.82
N GLU A 46 0.78 -1.82 20.92
CA GLU A 46 1.97 -1.69 20.09
C GLU A 46 1.67 -0.85 18.83
N LEU A 47 2.52 0.14 18.54
CA LEU A 47 2.50 0.89 17.30
C LEU A 47 3.81 0.62 16.55
N VAL A 48 3.73 0.00 15.38
CA VAL A 48 4.89 -0.40 14.58
C VAL A 48 4.78 0.05 13.14
N GLY A 49 5.90 0.44 12.55
CA GLY A 49 5.98 0.72 11.11
C GLY A 49 6.21 -0.55 10.31
N ALA A 50 5.61 -0.63 9.12
CA ALA A 50 5.93 -1.64 8.12
C ALA A 50 6.56 -0.93 6.91
N TYR A 51 7.89 -0.97 6.84
CA TYR A 51 8.63 -0.44 5.71
C TYR A 51 9.00 -1.57 4.74
N THR A 52 9.04 -1.24 3.48
CA THR A 52 9.12 -2.17 2.35
C THR A 52 10.48 -2.85 2.19
N TYR A 53 10.53 -3.88 1.37
CA TYR A 53 11.69 -4.49 0.70
C TYR A 53 12.79 -4.99 1.63
N GLY A 54 12.47 -5.97 2.42
CA GLY A 54 13.44 -6.70 3.21
C GLY A 54 13.59 -8.15 2.76
N THR A 55 14.21 -8.90 3.63
CA THR A 55 14.21 -10.37 3.63
C THR A 55 13.50 -10.80 4.90
N GLU A 56 12.44 -11.57 4.73
CA GLU A 56 11.63 -12.08 5.84
C GLU A 56 12.13 -13.46 6.26
N THR A 57 12.12 -13.70 7.55
CA THR A 57 12.34 -15.04 8.10
C THR A 57 10.98 -15.67 8.36
N LEU A 58 10.67 -16.73 7.63
CA LEU A 58 9.41 -17.47 7.77
C LEU A 58 9.41 -18.35 9.02
N ALA A 59 8.25 -18.90 9.38
CA ALA A 59 8.08 -19.73 10.57
C ALA A 59 8.94 -21.02 10.57
N ASP A 60 9.31 -21.49 9.40
CA ASP A 60 10.21 -22.65 9.20
C ASP A 60 11.71 -22.27 9.22
N GLY A 61 12.02 -20.99 9.46
CA GLY A 61 13.38 -20.46 9.47
C GLY A 61 13.96 -20.11 8.08
N THR A 62 13.22 -20.34 7.00
CA THR A 62 13.66 -19.96 5.66
C THR A 62 13.62 -18.45 5.48
N GLN A 63 14.53 -17.95 4.65
CA GLN A 63 14.57 -16.52 4.29
C GLN A 63 14.03 -16.30 2.88
N ARG A 64 13.12 -15.37 2.73
CA ARG A 64 12.56 -14.96 1.44
C ARG A 64 12.53 -13.44 1.30
N ARG A 65 12.82 -12.96 0.11
CA ARG A 65 12.66 -11.52 -0.17
C ARG A 65 11.19 -11.14 -0.15
N THR A 66 10.86 -10.06 0.54
CA THR A 66 9.49 -9.53 0.63
C THR A 66 8.87 -9.31 -0.75
N PHE A 67 9.67 -8.82 -1.73
CA PHE A 67 9.19 -8.56 -3.08
C PHE A 67 8.82 -9.85 -3.84
N ASP A 68 9.58 -10.93 -3.66
CA ASP A 68 9.28 -12.21 -4.29
C ASP A 68 7.99 -12.82 -3.71
N MET A 69 7.81 -12.71 -2.39
CA MET A 69 6.58 -13.12 -1.71
C MET A 69 5.36 -12.31 -2.19
N ALA A 70 5.53 -10.99 -2.34
CA ALA A 70 4.47 -10.13 -2.86
C ALA A 70 4.10 -10.48 -4.30
N THR A 71 5.09 -10.83 -5.14
CA THR A 71 4.85 -11.25 -6.54
C THR A 71 4.07 -12.56 -6.61
N ASP A 72 4.40 -13.53 -5.77
CA ASP A 72 3.65 -14.78 -5.66
C ASP A 72 2.21 -14.51 -5.22
N LEU A 73 2.03 -13.69 -4.19
CA LEU A 73 0.70 -13.31 -3.70
C LEU A 73 -0.14 -12.62 -4.78
N VAL A 74 0.46 -11.71 -5.56
CA VAL A 74 -0.22 -11.02 -6.67
C VAL A 74 -0.73 -12.03 -7.70
N ARG A 75 0.06 -13.06 -8.01
CA ARG A 75 -0.30 -14.12 -8.94
C ARG A 75 -1.40 -15.01 -8.38
N ASP A 76 -1.23 -15.50 -7.15
CA ASP A 76 -2.13 -16.45 -6.51
C ASP A 76 -3.51 -15.85 -6.21
N ALA A 77 -3.55 -14.57 -5.85
CA ALA A 77 -4.80 -13.85 -5.55
C ALA A 77 -5.41 -13.10 -6.75
N ASP A 78 -4.84 -13.27 -7.95
CA ASP A 78 -5.28 -12.56 -9.17
C ASP A 78 -5.44 -11.04 -8.96
N LEU A 79 -4.45 -10.41 -8.32
CA LEU A 79 -4.50 -8.99 -8.03
C LEU A 79 -4.32 -8.11 -9.28
N GLY A 80 -3.99 -8.69 -10.43
CA GLY A 80 -3.97 -8.00 -11.72
C GLY A 80 -5.29 -7.29 -12.04
N ARG A 81 -6.42 -7.82 -11.58
CA ARG A 81 -7.76 -7.21 -11.71
C ARG A 81 -7.89 -5.84 -11.05
N LEU A 82 -6.99 -5.48 -10.13
CA LEU A 82 -6.95 -4.17 -9.50
C LEU A 82 -6.40 -3.09 -10.43
N VAL A 83 -5.73 -3.47 -11.53
CA VAL A 83 -5.34 -2.54 -12.59
C VAL A 83 -6.57 -2.22 -13.43
N THR A 84 -7.23 -1.12 -13.12
CA THR A 84 -8.53 -0.74 -13.68
C THR A 84 -8.41 0.14 -14.93
N ALA A 85 -7.25 0.70 -15.19
CA ALA A 85 -6.96 1.44 -16.40
C ALA A 85 -5.46 1.35 -16.76
N THR A 86 -5.18 1.29 -18.05
CA THR A 86 -3.84 1.34 -18.62
C THR A 86 -3.72 2.44 -19.64
N TYR A 87 -2.56 3.05 -19.72
CA TYR A 87 -2.25 4.13 -20.66
C TYR A 87 -0.89 3.90 -21.31
N PRO A 88 -0.70 4.20 -22.59
CA PRO A 88 0.64 4.33 -23.14
C PRO A 88 1.34 5.54 -22.50
N LEU A 89 2.66 5.50 -22.41
CA LEU A 89 3.43 6.57 -21.77
C LEU A 89 3.21 7.94 -22.46
N SER A 90 2.97 7.95 -23.76
CA SER A 90 2.64 9.16 -24.51
C SER A 90 1.40 9.91 -24.01
N ARG A 91 0.49 9.20 -23.31
CA ARG A 91 -0.72 9.76 -22.69
C ARG A 91 -0.58 9.97 -21.18
N TYR A 92 0.63 10.21 -20.69
CA TYR A 92 0.91 10.32 -19.26
C TYR A 92 0.07 11.40 -18.56
N ARG A 93 -0.22 12.52 -19.23
CA ARG A 93 -1.03 13.60 -18.64
C ARG A 93 -2.45 13.12 -18.31
N GLU A 94 -3.08 12.42 -19.24
CA GLU A 94 -4.42 11.86 -19.04
C GLU A 94 -4.44 10.80 -17.93
N ALA A 95 -3.37 9.98 -17.85
CA ALA A 95 -3.21 9.01 -16.78
C ALA A 95 -3.12 9.70 -15.41
N LEU A 96 -2.36 10.80 -15.30
CA LEU A 96 -2.24 11.57 -14.06
C LEU A 96 -3.56 12.27 -13.68
N GLU A 97 -4.29 12.84 -14.64
CA GLU A 97 -5.61 13.43 -14.43
C GLU A 97 -6.62 12.37 -13.98
N HIS A 98 -6.57 11.17 -14.58
CA HIS A 98 -7.40 10.05 -14.14
C HIS A 98 -7.03 9.61 -12.73
N ALA A 99 -5.75 9.50 -12.39
CA ALA A 99 -5.29 9.14 -11.05
C ALA A 99 -5.72 10.16 -10.00
N ALA A 100 -5.62 11.46 -10.30
CA ALA A 100 -6.08 12.53 -9.42
C ALA A 100 -7.60 12.49 -9.15
N ALA A 101 -8.37 11.91 -10.08
CA ALA A 101 -9.81 11.73 -9.97
C ALA A 101 -10.24 10.28 -9.66
N ALA A 102 -9.31 9.41 -9.27
CA ALA A 102 -9.50 7.96 -9.17
C ALA A 102 -10.74 7.55 -8.37
N GLY A 103 -10.91 8.12 -7.16
CA GLY A 103 -12.06 7.80 -6.31
C GLY A 103 -13.41 8.16 -6.94
N ARG A 104 -13.48 9.24 -7.72
CA ARG A 104 -14.69 9.66 -8.43
C ARG A 104 -14.94 8.87 -9.71
N ARG A 105 -13.88 8.33 -10.31
CA ARG A 105 -13.93 7.57 -11.57
C ARG A 105 -13.86 6.06 -11.37
N GLY A 106 -13.87 5.60 -10.12
CA GLY A 106 -13.84 4.18 -9.77
C GLY A 106 -12.51 3.48 -10.12
N ALA A 107 -11.44 4.23 -10.34
CA ALA A 107 -10.13 3.63 -10.58
C ALA A 107 -9.48 3.19 -9.26
N VAL A 108 -8.95 1.97 -9.24
CA VAL A 108 -8.19 1.41 -8.12
C VAL A 108 -6.70 1.55 -8.37
N LYS A 109 -6.21 1.04 -9.51
CA LYS A 109 -4.82 1.12 -9.93
C LYS A 109 -4.76 1.53 -11.40
N ILE A 110 -3.91 2.51 -11.69
CA ILE A 110 -3.62 2.95 -13.06
C ILE A 110 -2.17 2.59 -13.34
N ALA A 111 -1.92 2.01 -14.51
CA ALA A 111 -0.58 1.61 -14.94
C ALA A 111 -0.27 2.14 -16.34
N PHE A 112 1.02 2.31 -16.64
CA PHE A 112 1.48 2.51 -18.01
C PHE A 112 1.75 1.15 -18.66
N ASP A 113 1.24 0.98 -19.88
CA ASP A 113 1.60 -0.15 -20.74
C ASP A 113 2.68 0.33 -21.71
N LEU A 114 3.87 -0.24 -21.59
CA LEU A 114 5.02 0.13 -22.40
C LEU A 114 5.22 -0.79 -23.62
N ARG A 115 4.34 -1.79 -23.82
CA ARG A 115 4.46 -2.75 -24.92
C ARG A 115 4.29 -2.08 -26.28
N ASP A 116 3.36 -1.14 -26.40
CA ASP A 116 3.07 -0.42 -27.64
C ASP A 116 4.18 0.55 -28.08
N GLU A 117 5.13 0.88 -27.20
CA GLU A 117 6.26 1.77 -27.52
C GLU A 117 7.43 1.02 -28.19
N LYS A 118 7.54 -0.29 -28.01
CA LYS A 118 8.59 -1.09 -28.64
C LYS A 118 8.36 -1.29 -30.13
N GLU A 119 7.12 -1.42 -30.57
CA GLU A 119 6.79 -1.63 -31.98
C GLU A 119 6.99 -0.38 -32.85
N ARG A 120 7.03 0.82 -32.25
CA ARG A 120 7.25 2.08 -33.01
C ARG A 120 8.70 2.49 -33.13
N ASN A 121 9.60 1.92 -32.32
CA ASN A 121 11.03 2.22 -32.38
C ASN A 121 11.80 1.25 -33.28
N ASP A 122 11.16 0.20 -33.77
CA ASP A 122 11.75 -0.80 -34.68
C ASP A 122 11.34 -0.55 -36.14
N LEU A 123 10.75 0.61 -36.49
CA LEU A 123 10.45 1.12 -37.83
C LEU A 123 11.21 2.41 -38.12
#